data_32081558914078ef4c6135c18d659237
#
_entry.id   32081558914078ef4c6135c18d659237
#
_cell.length_a   1.000
_cell.length_b   1.000
_cell.length_c   1.000
_cell.angle_alpha   90.00
_cell.angle_beta   90.00
_cell.angle_gamma   90.00
#
_symmetry.space_group_name_H-M   'P 1'
#
loop_
_entity.id
_entity.type
_entity.pdbx_description
1 polymer ?
#
loop_
_entity_poly.entity_id
_entity_poly.type
_entity_poly.pdbx_seq_one_letter_code
_entity_poly.pdbx_strand_id
1 'polypeptide(L)'
;LLEALAPADIEALADPEDSNKDGISGRPNRVWNTFTQQRDLGRFGWKAGNPTLIQQTVGAFSGDMGISTPFVPTATGDCTSRQKDCLRQPNGITPQQDNAEASKEMVKLVEFYSRNLAPPARPDFNKPEVLRGKAVFHQSGCTACHQPSFTTAIREDMPEQSDQLIWPYTDLLLHDMGEGLADNRPEFLASGSEWRTPPLWGIGLTKTVSGH
;
A
#
# COMPACT_ATOMS: atom_id res chain seq x y z
N LEU A 1 -5.41 8.65 -1.99
CA LEU A 1 -4.53 9.74 -1.57
C LEU A 1 -3.05 9.35 -1.61
N LEU A 2 -2.64 8.18 -1.09
CA LEU A 2 -1.21 7.78 -1.10
C LEU A 2 -0.65 7.58 -2.51
N GLU A 3 -1.46 7.15 -3.46
CA GLU A 3 -1.06 7.01 -4.86
C GLU A 3 -0.87 8.36 -5.57
N ALA A 4 -1.54 9.40 -5.07
CA ALA A 4 -1.42 10.75 -5.60
C ALA A 4 -0.18 11.52 -5.10
N LEU A 5 0.64 10.94 -4.20
CA LEU A 5 1.92 11.52 -3.80
C LEU A 5 2.93 11.46 -4.95
N ALA A 6 3.71 12.51 -5.15
CA ALA A 6 4.79 12.46 -6.13
C ALA A 6 5.87 11.46 -5.67
N PRO A 7 6.38 10.57 -6.55
CA PRO A 7 7.48 9.66 -6.21
C PRO A 7 8.69 10.40 -5.63
N ALA A 8 9.03 11.56 -6.19
CA ALA A 8 10.16 12.35 -5.76
C ALA A 8 10.08 12.80 -4.29
N ASP A 9 8.86 13.10 -3.77
CA ASP A 9 8.68 13.52 -2.38
C ASP A 9 8.95 12.37 -1.40
N ILE A 10 8.63 11.14 -1.80
CA ILE A 10 8.90 9.94 -1.01
C ILE A 10 10.40 9.59 -1.09
N GLU A 11 10.98 9.63 -2.29
CA GLU A 11 12.38 9.30 -2.52
C GLU A 11 13.33 10.29 -1.87
N ALA A 12 12.92 11.56 -1.73
CA ALA A 12 13.72 12.58 -1.04
C ALA A 12 13.88 12.30 0.47
N LEU A 13 13.03 11.42 1.05
CA LEU A 13 13.13 10.98 2.44
C LEU A 13 14.06 9.76 2.63
N ALA A 14 14.52 9.15 1.53
CA ALA A 14 15.34 7.95 1.61
C ALA A 14 16.74 8.25 2.16
N ASP A 15 17.16 7.44 3.13
CA ASP A 15 18.52 7.42 3.66
C ASP A 15 18.98 5.97 3.89
N PRO A 16 19.25 5.21 2.81
CA PRO A 16 19.58 3.79 2.93
C PRO A 16 20.90 3.52 3.67
N GLU A 17 21.77 4.49 3.77
CA GLU A 17 23.10 4.38 4.38
C GLU A 17 23.17 4.98 5.80
N ASP A 18 22.00 5.40 6.36
CA ASP A 18 21.95 6.10 7.66
C ASP A 18 22.99 7.24 7.73
N SER A 19 22.98 8.11 6.72
CA SER A 19 23.97 9.18 6.57
C SER A 19 23.91 10.22 7.69
N ASN A 20 22.73 10.40 8.28
CA ASN A 20 22.47 11.30 9.40
C ASN A 20 22.85 10.66 10.76
N LYS A 21 23.11 9.34 10.79
CA LYS A 21 23.50 8.52 11.96
C LYS A 21 22.52 8.54 13.11
N ASP A 22 21.23 8.53 12.78
CA ASP A 22 20.14 8.41 13.77
C ASP A 22 19.76 6.93 14.06
N GLY A 23 20.39 5.98 13.35
CA GLY A 23 20.16 4.55 13.48
C GLY A 23 18.97 4.06 12.65
N ILE A 24 18.43 4.89 11.76
CA ILE A 24 17.27 4.59 10.92
C ILE A 24 17.67 4.72 9.45
N SER A 25 17.63 3.61 8.73
CA SER A 25 17.81 3.60 7.28
C SER A 25 16.45 3.38 6.60
N GLY A 26 16.16 4.14 5.57
CA GLY A 26 14.93 4.01 4.80
C GLY A 26 15.20 4.01 3.30
N ARG A 27 14.54 3.12 2.55
CA ARG A 27 14.71 3.05 1.09
C ARG A 27 13.41 2.73 0.35
N PRO A 28 13.23 3.23 -0.89
CA PRO A 28 12.06 2.89 -1.71
C PRO A 28 12.12 1.42 -2.17
N ASN A 29 10.96 0.75 -2.23
CA ASN A 29 10.84 -0.50 -2.97
C ASN A 29 10.49 -0.18 -4.43
N ARG A 30 11.34 -0.59 -5.38
CA ARG A 30 11.11 -0.46 -6.81
C ARG A 30 10.57 -1.76 -7.37
N VAL A 31 9.28 -1.78 -7.67
CA VAL A 31 8.54 -2.99 -8.04
C VAL A 31 8.03 -2.93 -9.47
N TRP A 32 7.78 -4.10 -10.05
CA TRP A 32 7.26 -4.18 -11.41
C TRP A 32 5.81 -3.74 -11.47
N ASN A 33 5.53 -2.74 -12.28
CA ASN A 33 4.17 -2.32 -12.60
C ASN A 33 3.69 -3.05 -13.87
N THR A 34 2.71 -3.92 -13.72
CA THR A 34 2.15 -4.73 -14.80
C THR A 34 1.35 -3.91 -15.81
N PHE A 35 0.93 -2.70 -15.45
CA PHE A 35 0.16 -1.81 -16.31
C PHE A 35 1.06 -0.93 -17.18
N THR A 36 2.16 -0.43 -16.63
CA THR A 36 3.12 0.44 -17.32
C THR A 36 4.30 -0.33 -17.92
N GLN A 37 4.46 -1.61 -17.56
CA GLN A 37 5.57 -2.48 -17.98
C GLN A 37 6.95 -1.90 -17.63
N GLN A 38 7.05 -1.26 -16.47
CA GLN A 38 8.30 -0.69 -15.95
C GLN A 38 8.36 -0.83 -14.42
N ARG A 39 9.51 -0.50 -13.83
CA ARG A 39 9.65 -0.47 -12.38
C ARG A 39 9.21 0.88 -11.85
N ASP A 40 8.23 0.86 -10.96
CA ASP A 40 7.68 2.03 -10.29
C ASP A 40 7.89 1.94 -8.77
N LEU A 41 7.68 3.05 -8.08
CA LEU A 41 7.72 3.11 -6.63
C LEU A 41 6.57 2.30 -6.04
N GLY A 42 6.89 1.28 -5.24
CA GLY A 42 5.94 0.52 -4.46
C GLY A 42 5.35 1.34 -3.32
N ARG A 43 4.04 1.21 -3.08
CA ARG A 43 3.29 2.01 -2.10
C ARG A 43 2.36 1.20 -1.23
N PHE A 44 1.84 0.08 -1.77
CA PHE A 44 0.80 -0.73 -1.14
C PHE A 44 1.35 -2.11 -0.75
N GLY A 45 0.66 -2.77 0.19
CA GLY A 45 1.12 -4.00 0.81
C GLY A 45 2.10 -3.75 1.96
N TRP A 46 2.36 -4.78 2.75
CA TRP A 46 3.22 -4.72 3.93
C TRP A 46 4.67 -4.36 3.62
N LYS A 47 5.14 -4.76 2.44
CA LYS A 47 6.50 -4.52 1.96
C LYS A 47 6.54 -3.62 0.71
N ALA A 48 5.53 -2.76 0.53
CA ALA A 48 5.42 -1.88 -0.63
C ALA A 48 5.52 -2.65 -1.96
N GLY A 49 4.88 -3.83 -2.05
CA GLY A 49 4.96 -4.72 -3.21
C GLY A 49 4.14 -4.26 -4.43
N ASN A 50 3.19 -3.34 -4.25
CA ASN A 50 2.34 -2.85 -5.33
C ASN A 50 2.50 -1.34 -5.53
N PRO A 51 2.73 -0.88 -6.78
CA PRO A 51 2.94 0.54 -7.07
C PRO A 51 1.62 1.32 -7.17
N THR A 52 0.52 0.66 -7.57
CA THR A 52 -0.78 1.27 -7.82
C THR A 52 -1.90 0.51 -7.14
N LEU A 53 -2.98 1.21 -6.85
CA LEU A 53 -4.15 0.59 -6.21
C LEU A 53 -4.85 -0.40 -7.14
N ILE A 54 -4.87 -0.14 -8.46
CA ILE A 54 -5.43 -1.11 -9.40
C ILE A 54 -4.63 -2.42 -9.40
N GLN A 55 -3.30 -2.37 -9.33
CA GLN A 55 -2.48 -3.60 -9.25
C GLN A 55 -2.72 -4.34 -7.94
N GLN A 56 -2.82 -3.64 -6.82
CA GLN A 56 -3.22 -4.22 -5.53
C GLN A 56 -4.61 -4.88 -5.62
N THR A 57 -5.57 -4.20 -6.26
CA THR A 57 -6.95 -4.70 -6.42
C THR A 57 -6.99 -5.99 -7.25
N VAL A 58 -6.36 -6.03 -8.42
CA VAL A 58 -6.38 -7.24 -9.25
C VAL A 58 -5.58 -8.38 -8.63
N GLY A 59 -4.54 -8.06 -7.85
CA GLY A 59 -3.81 -9.03 -7.04
C GLY A 59 -4.70 -9.68 -5.98
N ALA A 60 -5.51 -8.88 -5.28
CA ALA A 60 -6.47 -9.39 -4.30
C ALA A 60 -7.60 -10.22 -4.94
N PHE A 61 -8.13 -9.80 -6.09
CA PHE A 61 -9.09 -10.62 -6.84
C PHE A 61 -8.51 -12.01 -7.14
N SER A 62 -7.28 -12.08 -7.63
CA SER A 62 -6.64 -13.34 -8.00
C SER A 62 -6.15 -14.14 -6.79
N GLY A 63 -5.34 -13.56 -5.91
CA GLY A 63 -4.67 -14.28 -4.82
C GLY A 63 -5.59 -14.58 -3.64
N ASP A 64 -6.39 -13.60 -3.20
CA ASP A 64 -7.21 -13.74 -2.00
C ASP A 64 -8.56 -14.41 -2.28
N MET A 65 -9.14 -14.17 -3.47
CA MET A 65 -10.47 -14.67 -3.83
C MET A 65 -10.46 -15.74 -4.93
N GLY A 66 -9.36 -15.91 -5.64
CA GLY A 66 -9.27 -16.85 -6.78
C GLY A 66 -10.09 -16.42 -8.00
N ILE A 67 -10.41 -15.12 -8.13
CA ILE A 67 -11.25 -14.57 -9.19
C ILE A 67 -10.37 -13.97 -10.29
N SER A 68 -10.55 -14.44 -11.52
CA SER A 68 -9.87 -13.91 -12.69
C SER A 68 -10.42 -12.56 -13.12
N THR A 69 -9.55 -11.73 -13.67
CA THR A 69 -9.87 -10.45 -14.30
C THR A 69 -9.20 -10.36 -15.67
N PRO A 70 -9.59 -9.45 -16.57
CA PRO A 70 -8.87 -9.25 -17.84
C PRO A 70 -7.39 -8.89 -17.68
N PHE A 71 -7.01 -8.41 -16.50
CA PHE A 71 -5.61 -8.06 -16.16
C PHE A 71 -4.83 -9.24 -15.58
N VAL A 72 -5.53 -10.20 -14.94
CA VAL A 72 -5.00 -11.45 -14.42
C VAL A 72 -5.98 -12.56 -14.81
N PRO A 73 -5.87 -13.11 -16.03
CA PRO A 73 -6.90 -13.98 -16.62
C PRO A 73 -6.94 -15.40 -16.06
N THR A 74 -6.03 -15.76 -15.17
CA THR A 74 -5.96 -17.09 -14.57
C THR A 74 -7.02 -17.24 -13.49
N ALA A 75 -8.02 -18.11 -13.69
CA ALA A 75 -9.11 -18.36 -12.75
C ALA A 75 -8.80 -19.46 -11.71
N THR A 76 -7.54 -19.66 -11.39
CA THR A 76 -7.12 -20.69 -10.43
C THR A 76 -6.39 -20.10 -9.22
N GLY A 77 -6.38 -18.77 -9.10
CA GLY A 77 -5.71 -18.09 -8.01
C GLY A 77 -4.27 -18.60 -7.82
N ASP A 78 -3.93 -18.91 -6.58
CA ASP A 78 -2.60 -19.41 -6.20
C ASP A 78 -2.45 -20.93 -6.30
N CYS A 79 -3.35 -21.62 -7.04
CA CYS A 79 -3.23 -23.06 -7.26
C CYS A 79 -1.94 -23.42 -7.99
N THR A 80 -1.14 -24.24 -7.37
CA THR A 80 0.11 -24.74 -7.98
C THR A 80 -0.12 -25.90 -8.92
N SER A 81 0.86 -26.21 -9.78
CA SER A 81 0.82 -27.35 -10.69
C SER A 81 0.69 -28.72 -9.99
N ARG A 82 0.93 -28.81 -8.69
CA ARG A 82 0.76 -30.01 -7.86
C ARG A 82 -0.68 -30.20 -7.40
N GLN A 83 -1.47 -29.13 -7.32
CA GLN A 83 -2.85 -29.12 -6.83
C GLN A 83 -3.84 -29.37 -7.99
N LYS A 84 -3.80 -30.58 -8.54
CA LYS A 84 -4.56 -30.96 -9.74
C LYS A 84 -6.07 -30.78 -9.60
N ASP A 85 -6.63 -31.01 -8.42
CA ASP A 85 -8.06 -30.87 -8.18
C ASP A 85 -8.46 -29.40 -8.12
N CYS A 86 -7.60 -28.52 -7.55
CA CYS A 86 -7.76 -27.08 -7.57
C CYS A 86 -7.80 -26.53 -9.01
N LEU A 87 -6.83 -26.97 -9.85
CA LEU A 87 -6.73 -26.51 -11.24
C LEU A 87 -7.90 -26.95 -12.13
N ARG A 88 -8.67 -27.98 -11.72
CA ARG A 88 -9.79 -28.52 -12.49
C ARG A 88 -11.16 -28.06 -12.04
N GLN A 89 -11.21 -27.20 -11.02
CA GLN A 89 -12.49 -26.67 -10.56
C GLN A 89 -13.15 -25.81 -11.66
N PRO A 90 -14.48 -25.82 -11.74
CA PRO A 90 -15.20 -24.95 -12.65
C PRO A 90 -14.94 -23.48 -12.26
N ASN A 91 -14.94 -22.62 -13.26
CA ASN A 91 -14.79 -21.17 -13.08
C ASN A 91 -16.02 -20.43 -13.64
N GLY A 92 -16.10 -19.15 -13.32
CA GLY A 92 -17.19 -18.26 -13.73
C GLY A 92 -16.88 -17.40 -14.97
N ILE A 93 -15.85 -17.77 -15.75
CA ILE A 93 -15.45 -16.99 -16.94
C ILE A 93 -16.58 -16.94 -17.97
N THR A 94 -16.94 -15.74 -18.39
CA THR A 94 -17.96 -15.51 -19.42
C THR A 94 -17.54 -14.40 -20.39
N PRO A 95 -18.00 -14.44 -21.66
CA PRO A 95 -17.78 -13.35 -22.59
C PRO A 95 -18.37 -12.02 -22.12
N GLN A 96 -19.46 -12.05 -21.36
CA GLN A 96 -20.11 -10.86 -20.80
C GLN A 96 -19.28 -10.16 -19.73
N GLN A 97 -18.28 -10.85 -19.18
CA GLN A 97 -17.32 -10.32 -18.20
C GLN A 97 -15.91 -10.17 -18.80
N ASP A 98 -15.81 -9.77 -20.07
CA ASP A 98 -14.54 -9.58 -20.79
C ASP A 98 -13.67 -10.86 -20.84
N ASN A 99 -14.29 -12.04 -20.93
CA ASN A 99 -13.64 -13.35 -20.86
C ASN A 99 -12.87 -13.58 -19.54
N ALA A 100 -13.41 -13.08 -18.44
CA ALA A 100 -12.94 -13.26 -17.07
C ALA A 100 -14.14 -13.52 -16.13
N GLU A 101 -13.90 -13.63 -14.83
CA GLU A 101 -14.95 -13.76 -13.82
C GLU A 101 -15.41 -12.39 -13.31
N ALA A 102 -14.50 -11.41 -13.26
CA ALA A 102 -14.83 -10.02 -13.00
C ALA A 102 -14.39 -9.15 -14.18
N SER A 103 -15.31 -8.32 -14.70
CA SER A 103 -15.04 -7.47 -15.86
C SER A 103 -14.04 -6.35 -15.54
N LYS A 104 -13.46 -5.78 -16.60
CA LYS A 104 -12.61 -4.59 -16.51
C LYS A 104 -13.34 -3.42 -15.84
N GLU A 105 -14.63 -3.27 -16.13
CA GLU A 105 -15.45 -2.21 -15.52
C GLU A 105 -15.60 -2.43 -14.02
N MET A 106 -15.90 -3.67 -13.59
CA MET A 106 -15.99 -4.01 -12.17
C MET A 106 -14.70 -3.72 -11.41
N VAL A 107 -13.55 -4.13 -11.96
CA VAL A 107 -12.23 -3.84 -11.36
C VAL A 107 -12.02 -2.33 -11.21
N LYS A 108 -12.35 -1.53 -12.24
CA LYS A 108 -12.23 -0.06 -12.20
C LYS A 108 -13.17 0.58 -11.18
N LEU A 109 -14.37 0.07 -11.02
CA LEU A 109 -15.30 0.56 -10.00
C LEU A 109 -14.80 0.27 -8.58
N VAL A 110 -14.24 -0.92 -8.34
CA VAL A 110 -13.63 -1.27 -7.05
C VAL A 110 -12.40 -0.41 -6.78
N GLU A 111 -11.54 -0.21 -7.77
CA GLU A 111 -10.39 0.69 -7.68
C GLU A 111 -10.84 2.12 -7.36
N PHE A 112 -11.80 2.67 -8.11
CA PHE A 112 -12.33 4.02 -7.90
C PHE A 112 -12.92 4.17 -6.49
N TYR A 113 -13.73 3.22 -6.04
CA TYR A 113 -14.28 3.22 -4.69
C TYR A 113 -13.18 3.22 -3.64
N SER A 114 -12.23 2.29 -3.74
CA SER A 114 -11.14 2.14 -2.77
C SER A 114 -10.23 3.37 -2.72
N ARG A 115 -9.95 3.97 -3.88
CA ARG A 115 -9.13 5.17 -4.00
C ARG A 115 -9.77 6.41 -3.36
N ASN A 116 -11.10 6.49 -3.40
CA ASN A 116 -11.86 7.63 -2.91
C ASN A 116 -12.39 7.46 -1.47
N LEU A 117 -12.07 6.36 -0.80
CA LEU A 117 -12.36 6.23 0.63
C LEU A 117 -11.56 7.28 1.41
N ALA A 118 -12.28 8.14 2.12
CA ALA A 118 -11.67 9.14 2.97
C ALA A 118 -11.02 8.50 4.21
N PRO A 119 -9.82 8.92 4.61
CA PRO A 119 -9.31 8.54 5.92
C PRO A 119 -10.23 9.12 7.01
N PRO A 120 -10.40 8.41 8.15
CA PRO A 120 -11.23 8.92 9.22
C PRO A 120 -10.70 10.23 9.78
N ALA A 121 -11.62 11.12 10.14
CA ALA A 121 -11.27 12.36 10.79
C ALA A 121 -10.49 12.09 12.09
N ARG A 122 -9.46 12.90 12.34
CA ARG A 122 -8.69 12.81 13.58
C ARG A 122 -9.55 13.27 14.76
N PRO A 123 -9.88 12.37 15.72
CA PRO A 123 -10.69 12.77 16.87
C PRO A 123 -9.90 13.68 17.79
N ASP A 124 -10.60 14.60 18.44
CA ASP A 124 -10.09 15.41 19.53
C ASP A 124 -8.77 16.15 19.25
N PHE A 125 -8.50 16.51 17.98
CA PHE A 125 -7.21 17.02 17.51
C PHE A 125 -6.73 18.28 18.23
N ASN A 126 -7.62 19.01 18.89
CA ASN A 126 -7.34 20.27 19.63
C ASN A 126 -7.28 20.06 21.17
N LYS A 127 -7.54 18.85 21.67
CA LYS A 127 -7.43 18.60 23.12
C LYS A 127 -5.98 18.69 23.60
N PRO A 128 -5.73 19.24 24.81
CA PRO A 128 -4.39 19.37 25.36
C PRO A 128 -3.61 18.04 25.42
N GLU A 129 -4.29 16.93 25.70
CA GLU A 129 -3.70 15.59 25.74
C GLU A 129 -3.19 15.17 24.36
N VAL A 130 -3.97 15.38 23.32
CA VAL A 130 -3.63 15.04 21.92
C VAL A 130 -2.46 15.92 21.43
N LEU A 131 -2.45 17.21 21.80
CA LEU A 131 -1.35 18.11 21.47
C LEU A 131 -0.06 17.72 22.19
N ARG A 132 -0.14 17.32 23.48
CA ARG A 132 1.03 16.78 24.19
C ARG A 132 1.53 15.48 23.55
N GLY A 133 0.61 14.58 23.18
CA GLY A 133 0.96 13.34 22.48
C GLY A 133 1.68 13.62 21.16
N LYS A 134 1.23 14.61 20.39
CA LYS A 134 1.91 15.05 19.18
C LYS A 134 3.33 15.57 19.47
N ALA A 135 3.51 16.36 20.52
CA ALA A 135 4.84 16.84 20.90
C ALA A 135 5.77 15.69 21.29
N VAL A 136 5.29 14.73 22.09
CA VAL A 136 6.04 13.53 22.45
C VAL A 136 6.41 12.70 21.22
N PHE A 137 5.48 12.49 20.29
CA PHE A 137 5.72 11.77 19.03
C PHE A 137 6.92 12.35 18.25
N HIS A 138 6.98 13.70 18.14
CA HIS A 138 8.12 14.36 17.50
C HIS A 138 9.40 14.24 18.33
N GLN A 139 9.33 14.46 19.65
CA GLN A 139 10.50 14.42 20.54
C GLN A 139 11.11 13.02 20.64
N SER A 140 10.29 11.96 20.51
CA SER A 140 10.74 10.58 20.58
C SER A 140 11.32 10.05 19.26
N GLY A 141 11.44 10.89 18.21
CA GLY A 141 12.01 10.50 16.93
C GLY A 141 11.08 9.68 16.03
N CYS A 142 9.80 9.49 16.39
CA CYS A 142 8.86 8.69 15.58
C CYS A 142 8.68 9.24 14.15
N THR A 143 8.95 10.55 13.97
CA THR A 143 8.85 11.21 12.66
C THR A 143 9.98 10.86 11.69
N ALA A 144 11.00 10.15 12.12
CA ALA A 144 12.06 9.66 11.23
C ALA A 144 11.56 8.62 10.20
N CYS A 145 10.54 7.83 10.58
CA CYS A 145 9.82 6.93 9.66
C CYS A 145 8.40 7.45 9.36
N HIS A 146 7.73 7.97 10.38
CA HIS A 146 6.35 8.44 10.27
C HIS A 146 6.28 9.91 9.88
N GLN A 147 6.67 10.22 8.63
CA GLN A 147 6.56 11.56 8.05
C GLN A 147 5.14 12.09 8.22
N PRO A 148 4.94 13.23 8.91
CA PRO A 148 3.61 13.66 9.32
C PRO A 148 2.66 14.01 8.19
N SER A 149 3.15 14.73 7.17
CA SER A 149 2.27 15.27 6.12
C SER A 149 2.94 15.33 4.76
N PHE A 150 2.09 15.31 3.73
CA PHE A 150 2.45 15.57 2.34
C PHE A 150 1.38 16.43 1.67
N THR A 151 1.74 17.09 0.59
CA THR A 151 0.77 17.61 -0.37
C THR A 151 0.73 16.69 -1.56
N THR A 152 -0.46 16.23 -1.96
CA THR A 152 -0.61 15.36 -3.13
C THR A 152 -0.30 16.12 -4.41
N ALA A 153 0.27 15.44 -5.40
CA ALA A 153 0.58 16.03 -6.69
C ALA A 153 -0.70 16.39 -7.46
N ILE A 154 -0.59 17.36 -8.37
CA ILE A 154 -1.66 17.63 -9.34
C ILE A 154 -1.64 16.51 -10.38
N ARG A 155 -2.75 15.79 -10.49
CA ARG A 155 -2.92 14.60 -11.33
C ARG A 155 -4.19 14.72 -12.16
N GLU A 156 -4.07 14.69 -13.48
CA GLU A 156 -5.23 14.74 -14.40
C GLU A 156 -6.11 13.48 -14.28
N ASP A 157 -5.50 12.34 -13.98
CA ASP A 157 -6.17 11.05 -13.80
C ASP A 157 -6.79 10.86 -12.39
N MET A 158 -6.49 11.76 -11.45
CA MET A 158 -6.99 11.76 -10.07
C MET A 158 -7.29 13.19 -9.59
N PRO A 159 -8.13 13.95 -10.31
CA PRO A 159 -8.34 15.36 -9.99
C PRO A 159 -8.94 15.57 -8.59
N GLU A 160 -9.77 14.63 -8.14
CA GLU A 160 -10.39 14.64 -6.80
C GLU A 160 -9.40 14.45 -5.66
N GLN A 161 -8.17 14.02 -5.95
CA GLN A 161 -7.11 13.78 -4.97
C GLN A 161 -5.92 14.72 -5.14
N SER A 162 -6.01 15.64 -6.08
CA SER A 162 -4.93 16.58 -6.40
C SER A 162 -4.84 17.72 -5.41
N ASP A 163 -3.62 18.23 -5.18
CA ASP A 163 -3.31 19.42 -4.37
C ASP A 163 -3.96 19.41 -2.97
N GLN A 164 -3.93 18.26 -2.30
CA GLN A 164 -4.48 18.10 -0.95
C GLN A 164 -3.35 17.96 0.08
N LEU A 165 -3.40 18.76 1.13
CA LEU A 165 -2.58 18.54 2.32
C LEU A 165 -3.16 17.38 3.12
N ILE A 166 -2.38 16.28 3.24
CA ILE A 166 -2.78 15.07 3.94
C ILE A 166 -1.83 14.75 5.09
N TRP A 167 -2.31 13.99 6.08
CA TRP A 167 -1.57 13.67 7.31
C TRP A 167 -1.49 12.16 7.53
N PRO A 168 -0.78 11.41 6.67
CA PRO A 168 -0.74 9.95 6.73
C PRO A 168 0.19 9.43 7.83
N TYR A 169 1.17 10.20 8.28
CA TYR A 169 2.20 9.74 9.21
C TYR A 169 2.91 8.48 8.72
N THR A 170 3.52 8.57 7.55
CA THR A 170 4.33 7.53 6.91
C THR A 170 5.25 8.17 5.88
N ASP A 171 6.42 7.63 5.67
CA ASP A 171 7.30 7.96 4.54
C ASP A 171 7.12 6.99 3.36
N LEU A 172 6.35 5.90 3.53
CA LEU A 172 6.16 4.80 2.56
C LEU A 172 7.45 4.05 2.18
N LEU A 173 8.55 4.28 2.90
CA LEU A 173 9.81 3.59 2.68
C LEU A 173 9.84 2.23 3.39
N LEU A 174 10.74 1.37 2.94
CA LEU A 174 11.12 0.15 3.64
C LEU A 174 12.17 0.46 4.70
N HIS A 175 11.96 -0.05 5.91
CA HIS A 175 12.92 0.01 7.00
C HIS A 175 13.22 -1.40 7.49
N ASP A 176 14.48 -1.68 7.80
CA ASP A 176 14.88 -2.92 8.45
C ASP A 176 14.48 -2.88 9.93
N MET A 177 13.52 -3.72 10.29
CA MET A 177 12.97 -3.81 11.64
C MET A 177 13.67 -4.88 12.49
N GLY A 178 14.76 -5.45 11.99
CA GLY A 178 15.56 -6.44 12.66
C GLY A 178 14.92 -7.83 12.76
N GLU A 179 15.67 -8.78 13.31
CA GLU A 179 15.24 -10.19 13.39
C GLU A 179 13.95 -10.41 14.19
N GLY A 180 13.71 -9.58 15.21
CA GLY A 180 12.53 -9.72 16.07
C GLY A 180 11.19 -9.51 15.36
N LEU A 181 11.18 -8.81 14.23
CA LEU A 181 10.00 -8.57 13.40
C LEU A 181 10.14 -9.20 12.00
N ALA A 182 11.22 -9.95 11.73
CA ALA A 182 11.44 -10.59 10.44
C ALA A 182 10.44 -11.74 10.22
N ASP A 183 9.83 -11.77 9.01
CA ASP A 183 9.06 -12.92 8.54
C ASP A 183 9.90 -13.88 7.68
N ASN A 184 11.15 -13.52 7.40
CA ASN A 184 12.09 -14.23 6.54
C ASN A 184 11.57 -14.47 5.10
N ARG A 185 10.58 -13.70 4.67
CA ARG A 185 9.99 -13.75 3.34
C ARG A 185 10.36 -12.49 2.54
N PRO A 186 11.30 -12.58 1.62
CA PRO A 186 11.57 -11.46 0.72
C PRO A 186 10.38 -11.23 -0.24
N GLU A 187 10.12 -9.95 -0.55
CA GLU A 187 9.08 -9.55 -1.49
C GLU A 187 9.65 -8.47 -2.43
N PHE A 188 9.85 -8.79 -3.70
CA PHE A 188 10.58 -7.98 -4.67
C PHE A 188 11.99 -7.64 -4.16
N LEU A 189 12.26 -6.37 -3.87
CA LEU A 189 13.55 -5.93 -3.33
C LEU A 189 13.57 -5.85 -1.80
N ALA A 190 12.42 -6.00 -1.14
CA ALA A 190 12.35 -6.03 0.31
C ALA A 190 12.88 -7.36 0.86
N SER A 191 13.72 -7.29 1.87
CA SER A 191 14.22 -8.45 2.61
C SER A 191 13.16 -9.01 3.57
N GLY A 192 13.46 -10.12 4.24
CA GLY A 192 12.59 -10.71 5.25
C GLY A 192 12.44 -9.86 6.52
N SER A 193 13.33 -8.92 6.78
CA SER A 193 13.26 -8.00 7.93
C SER A 193 12.78 -6.59 7.59
N GLU A 194 12.61 -6.28 6.31
CA GLU A 194 12.16 -4.95 5.89
C GLU A 194 10.65 -4.85 5.76
N TRP A 195 10.13 -3.74 6.27
CA TRP A 195 8.69 -3.43 6.25
C TRP A 195 8.46 -1.99 5.84
N ARG A 196 7.39 -1.77 5.07
CA ARG A 196 6.97 -0.41 4.72
C ARG A 196 6.37 0.27 5.96
N THR A 197 6.76 1.51 6.21
CA THR A 197 6.12 2.33 7.25
C THR A 197 4.61 2.41 7.00
N PRO A 198 3.76 1.87 7.89
CA PRO A 198 2.31 1.95 7.72
C PRO A 198 1.81 3.37 8.01
N PRO A 199 0.79 3.86 7.30
CA PRO A 199 0.09 5.07 7.68
C PRO A 199 -0.55 4.93 9.06
N LEU A 200 -0.51 6.00 9.88
CA LEU A 200 -1.10 5.99 11.21
C LEU A 200 -2.50 6.62 11.27
N TRP A 201 -3.02 7.12 10.17
CA TRP A 201 -4.39 7.63 10.15
C TRP A 201 -5.39 6.52 10.45
N GLY A 202 -6.36 6.82 11.32
CA GLY A 202 -7.37 5.85 11.71
C GLY A 202 -6.90 4.73 12.66
N ILE A 203 -5.62 4.70 13.07
CA ILE A 203 -5.07 3.63 13.91
C ILE A 203 -5.85 3.45 15.24
N GLY A 204 -6.38 4.52 15.81
CA GLY A 204 -7.21 4.46 17.02
C GLY A 204 -8.54 3.73 16.84
N LEU A 205 -8.95 3.46 15.60
CA LEU A 205 -10.18 2.74 15.26
C LEU A 205 -9.95 1.25 14.98
N THR A 206 -8.70 0.79 14.93
CA THR A 206 -8.33 -0.57 14.54
C THR A 206 -9.05 -1.61 15.40
N LYS A 207 -9.04 -1.43 16.72
CA LYS A 207 -9.74 -2.34 17.65
C LYS A 207 -11.25 -2.41 17.37
N THR A 208 -11.87 -1.31 16.97
CA THR A 208 -13.31 -1.26 16.69
C THR A 208 -13.66 -1.93 15.37
N VAL A 209 -12.78 -1.81 14.37
CA VAL A 209 -13.03 -2.29 13.00
C VAL A 209 -12.57 -3.73 12.82
N SER A 210 -11.38 -4.09 13.31
CA SER A 210 -10.77 -5.42 13.09
C SER A 210 -10.84 -6.34 14.30
N GLY A 211 -11.23 -5.83 15.47
CA GLY A 211 -11.31 -6.63 16.70
C GLY A 211 -9.94 -6.92 17.36
N HIS A 212 -8.86 -6.31 16.91
CA HIS A 212 -7.49 -6.53 17.38
C HIS A 212 -6.93 -5.31 18.08
#